data_ad8b255514344daa4f1cb38009cf22c9
#
_entry.id   ad8b255514344daa4f1cb38009cf22c9
#
_cell.length_a   1.000
_cell.length_b   1.000
_cell.length_c   1.000
_cell.angle_alpha   90.00
_cell.angle_beta   90.00
_cell.angle_gamma   90.00
#
_symmetry.space_group_name_H-M   'P 1'
#
loop_
_entity.id
_entity.type
_entity.pdbx_description
1 polymer ?
#
loop_
_entity_poly.entity_id
_entity_poly.type
_entity_poly.pdbx_seq_one_letter_code
_entity_poly.pdbx_strand_id
1 'polypeptide(L)'
;STTGTTAYKKAFAALSNTDVYDINMLITPGIIHSLHPSVTAAARTLAEDRQDTFYVMDSNALTDSIATVTNTVNSIDSNYTATYYPWVRIVDTSRNLPIFVPPSVVVPGVLAFNDAVAAPWYAPAGLNRGGLTQAIDVYSRLTQAERDTLYEARTNPIATFPGQGICIWGQKTLQSRPSALDRVNVRRLLITVKKFIASSTRYLVFEQNTAATRNRFLNIVNPYLERVKQQQGLFAFRVIMDETNNTPDLIDQNILYGQLFLQPTRTAEFIVLDFNIQPTGASFPE
;
A
#
# COMPACT_ATOMS: atom_id res chain seq x y z
N SER A 1 -8.78 -7.92 -26.46
CA SER A 1 -9.66 -8.94 -27.05
C SER A 1 -10.47 -9.62 -25.96
N THR A 2 -11.67 -10.08 -26.26
CA THR A 2 -12.57 -10.80 -25.32
C THR A 2 -11.88 -12.03 -24.73
N THR A 3 -11.11 -12.76 -25.55
CA THR A 3 -10.35 -13.95 -25.13
C THR A 3 -9.30 -13.62 -24.08
N GLY A 4 -8.54 -12.54 -24.25
CA GLY A 4 -7.54 -12.09 -23.27
C GLY A 4 -8.18 -11.67 -21.94
N THR A 5 -9.27 -10.92 -22.00
CA THR A 5 -10.03 -10.54 -20.79
C THR A 5 -10.52 -11.77 -20.02
N THR A 6 -11.04 -12.76 -20.71
CA THR A 6 -11.51 -14.01 -20.09
C THR A 6 -10.36 -14.80 -19.45
N ALA A 7 -9.19 -14.85 -20.11
CA ALA A 7 -8.01 -15.52 -19.57
C ALA A 7 -7.52 -14.88 -18.28
N TYR A 8 -7.43 -13.54 -18.23
CA TYR A 8 -7.08 -12.83 -17.00
C TYR A 8 -8.09 -13.07 -15.88
N LYS A 9 -9.39 -13.00 -16.17
CA LYS A 9 -10.43 -13.27 -15.15
C LYS A 9 -10.37 -14.69 -14.60
N LYS A 10 -10.06 -15.68 -15.43
CA LYS A 10 -9.82 -17.07 -14.97
C LYS A 10 -8.58 -17.18 -14.09
N ALA A 11 -7.49 -16.49 -14.43
CA ALA A 11 -6.30 -16.44 -13.59
C ALA A 11 -6.60 -15.79 -12.21
N PHE A 12 -7.33 -14.69 -12.19
CA PHE A 12 -7.75 -14.05 -10.94
C PHE A 12 -8.66 -14.95 -10.11
N ALA A 13 -9.59 -15.67 -10.74
CA ALA A 13 -10.42 -16.64 -10.04
C ALA A 13 -9.59 -17.78 -9.41
N ALA A 14 -8.54 -18.24 -10.08
CA ALA A 14 -7.62 -19.21 -9.49
C ALA A 14 -6.86 -18.61 -8.29
N LEU A 15 -6.39 -17.37 -8.39
CA LEU A 15 -5.70 -16.65 -7.30
C LEU A 15 -6.62 -16.27 -6.13
N SER A 16 -7.94 -16.38 -6.23
CA SER A 16 -8.86 -16.05 -5.14
C SER A 16 -8.75 -17.00 -3.96
N ASN A 17 -8.21 -18.20 -4.16
CA ASN A 17 -8.02 -19.18 -3.09
C ASN A 17 -6.79 -18.80 -2.24
N THR A 18 -7.04 -18.23 -1.08
CA THR A 18 -6.02 -17.79 -0.12
C THR A 18 -5.29 -18.94 0.57
N ASP A 19 -5.87 -20.13 0.60
CA ASP A 19 -5.23 -21.30 1.22
C ASP A 19 -4.17 -21.95 0.33
N VAL A 20 -4.28 -21.76 -0.99
CA VAL A 20 -3.33 -22.30 -1.98
C VAL A 20 -2.26 -21.29 -2.35
N TYR A 21 -2.63 -20.03 -2.50
CA TYR A 21 -1.73 -18.98 -2.98
C TYR A 21 -1.52 -17.89 -1.94
N ASP A 22 -0.33 -17.85 -1.36
CA ASP A 22 0.11 -16.76 -0.49
C ASP A 22 0.77 -15.67 -1.34
N ILE A 23 0.06 -14.57 -1.58
CA ILE A 23 0.55 -13.41 -2.35
C ILE A 23 0.42 -12.13 -1.52
N ASN A 24 1.37 -11.21 -1.67
CA ASN A 24 1.38 -9.92 -0.97
C ASN A 24 1.13 -8.75 -1.93
N MET A 25 1.50 -8.91 -3.19
CA MET A 25 1.35 -7.89 -4.22
C MET A 25 0.77 -8.51 -5.48
N LEU A 26 -0.07 -7.75 -6.14
CA LEU A 26 -0.63 -8.05 -7.46
C LEU A 26 -0.17 -6.96 -8.42
N ILE A 27 0.28 -7.36 -9.58
CA ILE A 27 0.62 -6.47 -10.70
C ILE A 27 0.07 -7.04 -12.00
N THR A 28 -0.26 -6.17 -12.91
CA THR A 28 -0.73 -6.56 -14.26
C THR A 28 0.01 -5.73 -15.33
N PRO A 29 1.33 -5.93 -15.51
CA PRO A 29 2.11 -5.11 -16.44
C PRO A 29 1.57 -5.16 -17.85
N GLY A 30 1.42 -3.99 -18.49
CA GLY A 30 0.85 -3.88 -19.82
C GLY A 30 -0.69 -3.93 -19.91
N ILE A 31 -1.37 -4.19 -18.79
CA ILE A 31 -2.84 -4.06 -18.66
C ILE A 31 -3.15 -2.71 -18.04
N ILE A 32 -3.52 -1.77 -18.87
CA ILE A 32 -3.71 -0.37 -18.51
C ILE A 32 -5.21 -0.10 -18.29
N HIS A 33 -5.57 0.57 -17.20
CA HIS A 33 -6.97 0.77 -16.84
C HIS A 33 -7.75 1.53 -17.93
N SER A 34 -7.19 2.60 -18.50
CA SER A 34 -7.84 3.36 -19.56
C SER A 34 -8.17 2.52 -20.81
N LEU A 35 -7.41 1.45 -21.06
CA LEU A 35 -7.57 0.56 -22.22
C LEU A 35 -8.29 -0.76 -21.87
N HIS A 36 -8.14 -1.24 -20.64
CA HIS A 36 -8.62 -2.56 -20.19
C HIS A 36 -9.39 -2.48 -18.85
N PRO A 37 -10.40 -1.62 -18.72
CA PRO A 37 -11.04 -1.33 -17.44
C PRO A 37 -11.66 -2.57 -16.78
N SER A 38 -12.18 -3.52 -17.57
CA SER A 38 -12.80 -4.74 -17.05
C SER A 38 -11.79 -5.71 -16.41
N VAL A 39 -10.54 -5.72 -16.88
CA VAL A 39 -9.48 -6.58 -16.31
C VAL A 39 -8.93 -5.96 -15.03
N THR A 40 -8.63 -4.67 -15.06
CA THR A 40 -8.12 -3.97 -13.87
C THR A 40 -9.17 -3.88 -12.76
N ALA A 41 -10.46 -3.74 -13.11
CA ALA A 41 -11.54 -3.83 -12.13
C ALA A 41 -11.59 -5.23 -11.47
N ALA A 42 -11.46 -6.30 -12.24
CA ALA A 42 -11.42 -7.65 -11.69
C ALA A 42 -10.18 -7.89 -10.80
N ALA A 43 -9.01 -7.34 -11.17
CA ALA A 43 -7.80 -7.40 -10.34
C ALA A 43 -7.98 -6.64 -9.02
N ARG A 44 -8.62 -5.45 -9.06
CA ARG A 44 -8.94 -4.67 -7.88
C ARG A 44 -9.92 -5.41 -6.96
N THR A 45 -11.00 -5.94 -7.51
CA THR A 45 -11.96 -6.76 -6.74
C THR A 45 -11.27 -7.95 -6.09
N LEU A 46 -10.37 -8.64 -6.80
CA LEU A 46 -9.56 -9.71 -6.21
C LEU A 46 -8.77 -9.24 -4.97
N ALA A 47 -8.10 -8.10 -5.06
CA ALA A 47 -7.33 -7.57 -3.93
C ALA A 47 -8.23 -7.18 -2.75
N GLU A 48 -9.40 -6.59 -3.02
CA GLU A 48 -10.40 -6.21 -2.04
C GLU A 48 -11.04 -7.42 -1.34
N ASP A 49 -11.38 -8.46 -2.09
CA ASP A 49 -11.99 -9.69 -1.55
C ASP A 49 -10.99 -10.51 -0.74
N ARG A 50 -9.76 -10.65 -1.24
CA ARG A 50 -8.69 -11.37 -0.51
C ARG A 50 -8.28 -10.65 0.77
N GLN A 51 -8.21 -9.32 0.76
CA GLN A 51 -7.76 -8.47 1.87
C GLN A 51 -6.32 -8.73 2.38
N ASP A 52 -5.56 -9.54 1.68
CA ASP A 52 -4.18 -9.91 2.00
C ASP A 52 -3.17 -9.49 0.92
N THR A 53 -3.65 -8.82 -0.12
CA THR A 53 -2.87 -8.47 -1.32
C THR A 53 -3.04 -6.98 -1.64
N PHE A 54 -1.96 -6.34 -2.06
CA PHE A 54 -1.95 -4.95 -2.51
C PHE A 54 -1.75 -4.90 -4.03
N TYR A 55 -2.63 -4.19 -4.74
CA TYR A 55 -2.60 -4.09 -6.20
C TYR A 55 -1.90 -2.79 -6.65
N VAL A 56 -0.85 -2.93 -7.45
CA VAL A 56 -0.20 -1.81 -8.16
C VAL A 56 -0.76 -1.76 -9.57
N MET A 57 -1.61 -0.78 -9.84
CA MET A 57 -2.37 -0.65 -11.08
C MET A 57 -1.72 0.39 -12.00
N ASP A 58 -1.61 0.07 -13.29
CA ASP A 58 -1.31 1.05 -14.32
C ASP A 58 -2.60 1.72 -14.80
N SER A 59 -2.77 3.00 -14.46
CA SER A 59 -3.99 3.74 -14.79
C SER A 59 -4.05 4.19 -16.24
N ASN A 60 -2.90 4.56 -16.84
CA ASN A 60 -2.83 5.34 -18.06
C ASN A 60 -1.77 4.84 -19.04
N ALA A 61 -2.01 5.07 -20.32
CA ALA A 61 -1.07 4.80 -21.40
C ALA A 61 0.14 5.76 -21.35
N LEU A 62 1.21 5.39 -22.06
CA LEU A 62 2.47 6.13 -22.08
C LEU A 62 2.31 7.62 -22.40
N THR A 63 1.45 7.95 -23.37
CA THR A 63 1.29 9.31 -23.90
C THR A 63 0.14 10.10 -23.26
N ASP A 64 -0.54 9.53 -22.26
CA ASP A 64 -1.66 10.20 -21.61
C ASP A 64 -1.20 11.42 -20.82
N SER A 65 -1.96 12.52 -20.95
CA SER A 65 -1.71 13.76 -20.22
C SER A 65 -2.11 13.65 -18.75
N ILE A 66 -1.60 14.54 -17.90
CA ILE A 66 -1.96 14.63 -16.48
C ILE A 66 -3.47 14.77 -16.31
N ALA A 67 -4.14 15.58 -17.15
CA ALA A 67 -5.60 15.74 -17.11
C ALA A 67 -6.32 14.41 -17.39
N THR A 68 -5.83 13.63 -18.36
CA THR A 68 -6.39 12.29 -18.64
C THR A 68 -6.19 11.35 -17.46
N VAL A 69 -4.99 11.38 -16.85
CA VAL A 69 -4.67 10.57 -15.66
C VAL A 69 -5.61 10.89 -14.51
N THR A 70 -5.77 12.18 -14.17
CA THR A 70 -6.62 12.62 -13.06
C THR A 70 -8.09 12.24 -13.27
N ASN A 71 -8.59 12.43 -14.49
CA ASN A 71 -9.97 12.06 -14.84
C ASN A 71 -10.21 10.54 -14.74
N THR A 72 -9.26 9.73 -15.20
CA THR A 72 -9.35 8.27 -15.13
C THR A 72 -9.41 7.80 -13.68
N VAL A 73 -8.54 8.34 -12.83
CA VAL A 73 -8.41 7.91 -11.42
C VAL A 73 -9.57 8.39 -10.57
N ASN A 74 -10.17 9.54 -10.86
CA ASN A 74 -11.27 10.10 -10.07
C ASN A 74 -12.50 9.18 -9.97
N SER A 75 -12.70 8.30 -10.93
CA SER A 75 -13.80 7.33 -10.93
C SER A 75 -13.54 6.07 -10.10
N ILE A 76 -12.34 5.92 -9.55
CA ILE A 76 -11.91 4.71 -8.84
C ILE A 76 -11.82 5.00 -7.34
N ASP A 77 -12.39 4.11 -6.53
CA ASP A 77 -12.28 4.14 -5.08
C ASP A 77 -11.81 2.77 -4.57
N SER A 78 -10.62 2.71 -3.99
CA SER A 78 -10.06 1.48 -3.40
C SER A 78 -8.88 1.81 -2.50
N ASN A 79 -8.86 1.22 -1.32
CA ASN A 79 -7.71 1.32 -0.43
C ASN A 79 -6.74 0.13 -0.54
N TYR A 80 -7.03 -0.82 -1.43
CA TYR A 80 -6.13 -1.95 -1.75
C TYR A 80 -5.34 -1.73 -3.04
N THR A 81 -5.50 -0.56 -3.68
CA THR A 81 -4.89 -0.25 -4.97
C THR A 81 -4.18 1.09 -4.91
N ALA A 82 -3.03 1.18 -5.57
CA ALA A 82 -2.34 2.43 -5.86
C ALA A 82 -1.93 2.51 -7.32
N THR A 83 -1.80 3.73 -7.82
CA THR A 83 -1.32 4.03 -9.17
C THR A 83 -0.22 5.07 -9.14
N TYR A 84 0.64 5.05 -10.15
CA TYR A 84 1.84 5.87 -10.25
C TYR A 84 1.96 6.48 -11.65
N TYR A 85 2.59 7.63 -11.76
CA TYR A 85 2.82 8.35 -13.02
C TYR A 85 4.12 9.16 -12.93
N PRO A 86 4.88 9.32 -13.99
CA PRO A 86 4.73 8.79 -15.35
C PRO A 86 5.35 7.39 -15.54
N TRP A 87 5.34 6.91 -16.78
CA TRP A 87 6.10 5.75 -17.20
C TRP A 87 7.60 6.02 -17.07
N VAL A 88 8.37 4.96 -16.82
CA VAL A 88 9.81 5.05 -16.63
C VAL A 88 10.57 4.34 -17.73
N ARG A 89 11.76 4.82 -18.01
CA ARG A 89 12.68 4.25 -19.00
C ARG A 89 13.68 3.34 -18.29
N ILE A 90 13.76 2.10 -18.72
CA ILE A 90 14.73 1.11 -18.21
C ILE A 90 15.52 0.53 -19.38
N VAL A 91 16.60 -0.19 -19.08
CA VAL A 91 17.33 -0.95 -20.08
C VAL A 91 16.77 -2.37 -20.14
N ASP A 92 16.27 -2.78 -21.30
CA ASP A 92 15.98 -4.19 -21.59
C ASP A 92 17.31 -4.93 -21.71
N THR A 93 17.63 -5.73 -20.71
CA THR A 93 18.90 -6.45 -20.63
C THR A 93 19.06 -7.52 -21.71
N SER A 94 17.96 -8.02 -22.28
CA SER A 94 17.98 -9.03 -23.33
C SER A 94 18.38 -8.45 -24.70
N ARG A 95 17.99 -7.19 -24.93
CA ARG A 95 18.22 -6.49 -26.20
C ARG A 95 19.27 -5.36 -26.08
N ASN A 96 19.66 -5.04 -24.85
CA ASN A 96 20.51 -3.89 -24.50
C ASN A 96 19.98 -2.57 -25.09
N LEU A 97 18.65 -2.40 -25.08
CA LEU A 97 17.96 -1.23 -25.59
C LEU A 97 17.14 -0.56 -24.48
N PRO A 98 17.14 0.76 -24.42
CA PRO A 98 16.27 1.48 -23.51
C PRO A 98 14.80 1.43 -23.98
N ILE A 99 13.91 1.02 -23.09
CA ILE A 99 12.46 0.92 -23.33
C ILE A 99 11.69 1.65 -22.24
N PHE A 100 10.51 2.15 -22.58
CA PHE A 100 9.57 2.65 -21.58
C PHE A 100 8.69 1.52 -21.07
N VAL A 101 8.55 1.46 -19.74
CA VAL A 101 7.70 0.48 -19.06
C VAL A 101 6.73 1.18 -18.12
N PRO A 102 5.54 0.59 -17.88
CA PRO A 102 4.61 1.14 -16.92
C PRO A 102 5.15 1.02 -15.49
N PRO A 103 4.71 1.88 -14.56
CA PRO A 103 5.18 1.89 -13.17
C PRO A 103 5.03 0.54 -12.45
N SER A 104 4.03 -0.28 -12.78
CA SER A 104 3.83 -1.59 -12.17
C SER A 104 5.00 -2.56 -12.36
N VAL A 105 5.90 -2.30 -13.30
CA VAL A 105 7.12 -3.10 -13.52
C VAL A 105 8.20 -2.79 -12.47
N VAL A 106 8.32 -1.54 -12.06
CA VAL A 106 9.43 -1.07 -11.19
C VAL A 106 9.02 -0.83 -9.75
N VAL A 107 7.79 -0.41 -9.50
CA VAL A 107 7.28 -0.11 -8.15
C VAL A 107 7.35 -1.30 -7.20
N PRO A 108 7.04 -2.55 -7.59
CA PRO A 108 7.18 -3.69 -6.69
C PRO A 108 8.60 -3.89 -6.17
N GLY A 109 9.62 -3.56 -6.98
CA GLY A 109 11.01 -3.58 -6.55
C GLY A 109 11.30 -2.59 -5.41
N VAL A 110 10.69 -1.40 -5.47
CA VAL A 110 10.77 -0.40 -4.40
C VAL A 110 10.07 -0.88 -3.14
N LEU A 111 8.88 -1.48 -3.28
CA LEU A 111 8.14 -2.04 -2.15
C LEU A 111 8.94 -3.17 -1.48
N ALA A 112 9.52 -4.07 -2.26
CA ALA A 112 10.35 -5.16 -1.75
C ALA A 112 11.63 -4.65 -1.07
N PHE A 113 12.28 -3.63 -1.64
CA PHE A 113 13.43 -2.99 -1.01
C PHE A 113 13.07 -2.34 0.32
N ASN A 114 11.96 -1.60 0.37
CA ASN A 114 11.46 -1.00 1.60
C ASN A 114 11.20 -2.05 2.69
N ASP A 115 10.63 -3.20 2.33
CA ASP A 115 10.36 -4.29 3.25
C ASP A 115 11.65 -4.93 3.79
N ALA A 116 12.67 -5.02 2.95
CA ALA A 116 13.95 -5.62 3.31
C ALA A 116 14.82 -4.71 4.22
N VAL A 117 14.81 -3.39 3.97
CA VAL A 117 15.67 -2.45 4.72
C VAL A 117 14.99 -1.83 5.94
N ALA A 118 13.67 -1.84 5.98
CA ALA A 118 12.89 -1.28 7.07
C ALA A 118 11.74 -2.21 7.47
N ALA A 119 10.53 -1.95 7.00
CA ALA A 119 9.35 -2.79 7.19
C ALA A 119 8.22 -2.36 6.25
N PRO A 120 7.17 -3.20 6.03
CA PRO A 120 6.05 -2.87 5.15
C PRO A 120 5.27 -1.61 5.53
N TRP A 121 5.33 -1.19 6.78
CA TRP A 121 4.63 0.00 7.30
C TRP A 121 5.43 1.31 7.17
N TYR A 122 6.65 1.27 6.67
CA TYR A 122 7.37 2.47 6.30
C TYR A 122 6.91 2.95 4.92
N ALA A 123 6.93 4.27 4.72
CA ALA A 123 6.55 4.87 3.43
C ALA A 123 7.52 4.44 2.32
N PRO A 124 7.06 3.76 1.26
CA PRO A 124 7.87 3.38 0.13
C PRO A 124 8.01 4.56 -0.87
N ALA A 125 8.43 5.70 -0.37
CA ALA A 125 8.55 6.94 -1.11
C ALA A 125 9.70 7.80 -0.55
N GLY A 126 10.07 8.83 -1.28
CA GLY A 126 11.15 9.73 -0.92
C GLY A 126 12.53 9.18 -1.29
N LEU A 127 13.56 9.97 -1.00
CA LEU A 127 14.93 9.70 -1.43
C LEU A 127 15.56 8.48 -0.74
N ASN A 128 15.14 8.19 0.50
CA ASN A 128 15.74 7.12 1.30
C ASN A 128 15.28 5.72 0.88
N ARG A 129 14.00 5.55 0.51
CA ARG A 129 13.40 4.24 0.27
C ARG A 129 12.59 4.15 -1.03
N GLY A 130 12.28 5.29 -1.65
CA GLY A 130 11.50 5.36 -2.88
C GLY A 130 12.31 5.38 -4.17
N GLY A 131 13.62 5.19 -4.13
CA GLY A 131 14.51 5.27 -5.29
C GLY A 131 14.25 4.17 -6.32
N LEU A 132 14.13 4.57 -7.59
CA LEU A 132 13.98 3.68 -8.75
C LEU A 132 15.35 3.46 -9.39
N THR A 133 16.17 2.60 -8.79
CA THR A 133 17.56 2.37 -9.19
C THR A 133 17.72 1.78 -10.60
N GLN A 134 16.68 1.11 -11.12
CA GLN A 134 16.66 0.54 -12.46
C GLN A 134 16.22 1.54 -13.54
N ALA A 135 15.62 2.66 -13.14
CA ALA A 135 15.13 3.68 -14.06
C ALA A 135 16.27 4.62 -14.48
N ILE A 136 16.46 4.78 -15.79
CA ILE A 136 17.44 5.70 -16.36
C ILE A 136 16.84 7.06 -16.71
N ASP A 137 15.53 7.13 -16.95
CA ASP A 137 14.79 8.36 -17.23
C ASP A 137 13.28 8.15 -16.97
N VAL A 138 12.52 9.22 -17.07
CA VAL A 138 11.05 9.24 -17.01
C VAL A 138 10.48 9.77 -18.32
N TYR A 139 9.26 9.34 -18.68
CA TYR A 139 8.62 9.83 -19.91
C TYR A 139 8.32 11.32 -19.86
N SER A 140 7.91 11.82 -18.70
CA SER A 140 7.65 13.25 -18.47
C SER A 140 8.28 13.68 -17.14
N ARG A 141 9.09 14.74 -17.17
CA ARG A 141 9.66 15.34 -15.96
C ARG A 141 8.66 16.30 -15.36
N LEU A 142 8.15 15.95 -14.21
CA LEU A 142 7.10 16.67 -13.52
C LEU A 142 7.63 17.89 -12.77
N THR A 143 6.98 19.02 -12.96
CA THR A 143 7.13 20.20 -12.09
C THR A 143 6.49 19.94 -10.72
N GLN A 144 6.77 20.82 -9.75
CA GLN A 144 6.12 20.72 -8.43
C GLN A 144 4.59 20.81 -8.54
N ALA A 145 4.07 21.79 -9.29
CA ALA A 145 2.63 21.97 -9.46
C ALA A 145 1.94 20.75 -10.10
N GLU A 146 2.61 20.11 -11.06
CA GLU A 146 2.09 18.89 -11.69
C GLU A 146 2.09 17.70 -10.73
N ARG A 147 3.12 17.57 -9.89
CA ARG A 147 3.15 16.56 -8.84
C ARG A 147 2.05 16.77 -7.80
N ASP A 148 1.81 18.01 -7.40
CA ASP A 148 0.75 18.37 -6.46
C ASP A 148 -0.63 18.02 -7.05
N THR A 149 -0.89 18.37 -8.31
CA THR A 149 -2.13 18.02 -9.04
C THR A 149 -2.36 16.51 -9.10
N LEU A 150 -1.32 15.73 -9.44
CA LEU A 150 -1.41 14.27 -9.47
C LEU A 150 -1.66 13.69 -8.08
N TYR A 151 -0.97 14.21 -7.07
CA TYR A 151 -1.09 13.74 -5.71
C TYR A 151 -2.47 14.07 -5.09
N GLU A 152 -3.03 15.22 -5.39
CA GLU A 152 -4.42 15.54 -5.02
C GLU A 152 -5.40 14.55 -5.66
N ALA A 153 -5.19 14.20 -6.92
CA ALA A 153 -5.97 13.19 -7.63
C ALA A 153 -5.65 11.74 -7.25
N ARG A 154 -4.91 11.50 -6.17
CA ARG A 154 -4.55 10.16 -5.67
C ARG A 154 -3.66 9.33 -6.60
N THR A 155 -2.93 9.97 -7.50
CA THR A 155 -1.90 9.37 -8.32
C THR A 155 -0.54 9.70 -7.72
N ASN A 156 0.28 8.69 -7.47
CA ASN A 156 1.60 8.89 -6.86
C ASN A 156 2.61 9.31 -7.91
N PRO A 157 3.17 10.52 -7.83
CA PRO A 157 4.13 11.00 -8.81
C PRO A 157 5.48 10.29 -8.66
N ILE A 158 6.13 10.04 -9.80
CA ILE A 158 7.53 9.65 -9.89
C ILE A 158 8.31 10.92 -10.25
N ALA A 159 9.18 11.36 -9.36
CA ALA A 159 9.93 12.61 -9.50
C ALA A 159 11.40 12.35 -9.85
N THR A 160 11.99 13.29 -10.55
CA THR A 160 13.42 13.31 -10.85
C THR A 160 14.04 14.52 -10.19
N PHE A 161 15.02 14.30 -9.31
CA PHE A 161 15.76 15.36 -8.65
C PHE A 161 17.21 15.41 -9.15
N PRO A 162 17.74 16.59 -9.52
CA PRO A 162 19.13 16.72 -9.95
C PRO A 162 20.10 16.20 -8.88
N GLY A 163 20.99 15.29 -9.29
CA GLY A 163 21.98 14.69 -8.39
C GLY A 163 21.45 13.63 -7.41
N GLN A 164 20.14 13.40 -7.36
CA GLN A 164 19.52 12.44 -6.41
C GLN A 164 18.77 11.30 -7.11
N GLY A 165 18.60 11.39 -8.44
CA GLY A 165 17.99 10.33 -9.24
C GLY A 165 16.47 10.39 -9.32
N ILE A 166 15.89 9.27 -9.68
CA ILE A 166 14.45 9.07 -9.89
C ILE A 166 13.87 8.35 -8.69
N CYS A 167 12.80 8.87 -8.13
CA CYS A 167 12.16 8.26 -6.96
C CYS A 167 10.64 8.42 -6.98
N ILE A 168 9.95 7.54 -6.27
CA ILE A 168 8.53 7.67 -5.96
C ILE A 168 8.38 8.82 -4.96
N TRP A 169 7.49 9.78 -5.26
CA TRP A 169 7.26 10.98 -4.45
C TRP A 169 5.84 11.09 -3.93
N GLY A 170 5.22 9.97 -3.63
CA GLY A 170 3.88 9.87 -3.08
C GLY A 170 3.54 8.45 -2.64
N GLN A 171 2.55 8.31 -1.76
CA GLN A 171 2.12 7.03 -1.22
C GLN A 171 0.61 6.96 -0.93
N LYS A 172 -0.20 7.59 -1.76
CA LYS A 172 -1.66 7.50 -1.65
C LYS A 172 -2.19 6.21 -2.26
N THR A 173 -3.21 5.65 -1.61
CA THR A 173 -4.10 4.65 -2.23
C THR A 173 -5.15 5.37 -3.06
N LEU A 174 -5.96 4.62 -3.81
CA LEU A 174 -7.07 5.19 -4.59
C LEU A 174 -8.33 5.46 -3.75
N GLN A 175 -8.23 5.40 -2.42
CA GLN A 175 -9.36 5.71 -1.54
C GLN A 175 -9.78 7.17 -1.66
N SER A 176 -11.07 7.40 -1.93
CA SER A 176 -11.64 8.74 -2.08
C SER A 176 -11.91 9.43 -0.75
N ARG A 177 -12.27 8.66 0.29
CA ARG A 177 -12.57 9.20 1.61
C ARG A 177 -11.32 9.36 2.45
N PRO A 178 -11.10 10.50 3.11
CA PRO A 178 -9.98 10.67 4.04
C PRO A 178 -10.05 9.67 5.20
N SER A 179 -9.02 8.85 5.33
CA SER A 179 -8.84 7.95 6.48
C SER A 179 -7.37 7.57 6.61
N ALA A 180 -7.01 6.80 7.64
CA ALA A 180 -5.65 6.26 7.74
C ALA A 180 -5.30 5.32 6.58
N LEU A 181 -6.30 4.70 5.94
CA LEU A 181 -6.14 3.76 4.83
C LEU A 181 -5.96 4.42 3.46
N ASP A 182 -5.99 5.75 3.40
CA ASP A 182 -5.66 6.51 2.20
C ASP A 182 -4.15 6.54 1.91
N ARG A 183 -3.34 5.88 2.75
CA ARG A 183 -1.89 5.75 2.59
C ARG A 183 -1.46 4.30 2.40
N VAL A 184 -0.54 4.10 1.46
CA VAL A 184 0.00 2.77 1.09
C VAL A 184 0.66 2.08 2.28
N ASN A 185 1.46 2.80 3.07
CA ASN A 185 2.16 2.24 4.22
C ASN A 185 1.18 1.69 5.27
N VAL A 186 0.10 2.41 5.57
CA VAL A 186 -0.91 1.97 6.55
C VAL A 186 -1.70 0.78 6.02
N ARG A 187 -2.07 0.78 4.73
CA ARG A 187 -2.75 -0.38 4.14
C ARG A 187 -1.86 -1.63 4.20
N ARG A 188 -0.58 -1.49 3.86
CA ARG A 188 0.38 -2.60 3.91
C ARG A 188 0.66 -3.07 5.35
N LEU A 189 0.69 -2.14 6.32
CA LEU A 189 0.71 -2.49 7.74
C LEU A 189 -0.44 -3.43 8.10
N LEU A 190 -1.68 -3.05 7.75
CA LEU A 190 -2.85 -3.87 8.09
C LEU A 190 -2.86 -5.22 7.39
N ILE A 191 -2.43 -5.28 6.12
CA ILE A 191 -2.28 -6.56 5.40
C ILE A 191 -1.30 -7.46 6.15
N THR A 192 -0.14 -6.93 6.54
CA THR A 192 0.90 -7.69 7.26
C THR A 192 0.42 -8.17 8.63
N VAL A 193 -0.23 -7.30 9.41
CA VAL A 193 -0.78 -7.64 10.73
C VAL A 193 -1.87 -8.70 10.60
N LYS A 194 -2.81 -8.55 9.67
CA LYS A 194 -3.88 -9.54 9.44
C LYS A 194 -3.32 -10.91 9.06
N LYS A 195 -2.35 -10.95 8.12
CA LYS A 195 -1.70 -12.19 7.72
C LYS A 195 -1.01 -12.90 8.87
N PHE A 196 -0.23 -12.16 9.66
CA PHE A 196 0.45 -12.72 10.83
C PHE A 196 -0.54 -13.32 11.82
N ILE A 197 -1.58 -12.56 12.19
CA ILE A 197 -2.58 -13.03 13.16
C ILE A 197 -3.31 -14.25 12.61
N ALA A 198 -3.81 -14.21 11.38
CA ALA A 198 -4.52 -15.32 10.77
C ALA A 198 -3.68 -16.60 10.72
N SER A 199 -2.40 -16.51 10.34
CA SER A 199 -1.52 -17.68 10.27
C SER A 199 -1.15 -18.21 11.64
N SER A 200 -0.85 -17.32 12.60
CA SER A 200 -0.37 -17.68 13.94
C SER A 200 -1.46 -18.19 14.87
N THR A 201 -2.72 -17.86 14.58
CA THR A 201 -3.87 -18.26 15.42
C THR A 201 -4.73 -19.36 14.82
N ARG A 202 -4.41 -19.83 13.61
CA ARG A 202 -5.17 -20.88 12.89
C ARG A 202 -5.34 -22.16 13.71
N TYR A 203 -4.36 -22.55 14.51
CA TYR A 203 -4.40 -23.74 15.34
C TYR A 203 -5.32 -23.59 16.58
N LEU A 204 -5.83 -22.39 16.87
CA LEU A 204 -6.84 -22.19 17.93
C LEU A 204 -8.27 -22.55 17.46
N VAL A 205 -8.45 -22.76 16.17
CA VAL A 205 -9.72 -23.23 15.61
C VAL A 205 -9.96 -24.67 16.08
N PHE A 206 -11.17 -24.94 16.55
CA PHE A 206 -11.59 -26.18 17.22
C PHE A 206 -11.07 -26.38 18.64
N GLU A 207 -10.29 -25.44 19.22
CA GLU A 207 -9.98 -25.44 20.63
C GLU A 207 -11.21 -25.03 21.47
N GLN A 208 -11.24 -25.45 22.73
CA GLN A 208 -12.32 -25.09 23.65
C GLN A 208 -12.36 -23.58 23.89
N ASN A 209 -13.54 -22.97 23.83
CA ASN A 209 -13.71 -21.53 24.10
C ASN A 209 -13.64 -21.24 25.61
N THR A 210 -12.43 -21.25 26.14
CA THR A 210 -12.13 -21.03 27.55
C THR A 210 -11.22 -19.82 27.73
N ALA A 211 -11.13 -19.31 28.96
CA ALA A 211 -10.18 -18.24 29.29
C ALA A 211 -8.74 -18.63 28.95
N ALA A 212 -8.36 -19.90 29.05
CA ALA A 212 -7.03 -20.38 28.67
C ALA A 212 -6.76 -20.20 27.16
N THR A 213 -7.71 -20.52 26.31
CA THR A 213 -7.60 -20.33 24.85
C THR A 213 -7.55 -18.85 24.48
N ARG A 214 -8.38 -18.01 25.11
CA ARG A 214 -8.32 -16.55 24.95
C ARG A 214 -6.96 -15.97 25.34
N ASN A 215 -6.40 -16.42 26.47
CA ASN A 215 -5.07 -16.00 26.91
C ASN A 215 -3.97 -16.46 25.94
N ARG A 216 -4.08 -17.65 25.34
CA ARG A 216 -3.12 -18.11 24.31
C ARG A 216 -3.13 -17.15 23.10
N PHE A 217 -4.30 -16.74 22.64
CA PHE A 217 -4.41 -15.74 21.56
C PHE A 217 -3.71 -14.43 21.95
N LEU A 218 -4.03 -13.87 23.13
CA LEU A 218 -3.43 -12.62 23.60
C LEU A 218 -1.90 -12.73 23.74
N ASN A 219 -1.40 -13.87 24.19
CA ASN A 219 0.05 -14.11 24.34
C ASN A 219 0.79 -14.21 23.00
N ILE A 220 0.09 -14.43 21.90
CA ILE A 220 0.67 -14.39 20.54
C ILE A 220 0.58 -12.99 19.95
N VAL A 221 -0.60 -12.38 20.06
CA VAL A 221 -0.91 -11.14 19.35
C VAL A 221 -0.27 -9.92 20.02
N ASN A 222 -0.34 -9.81 21.34
CA ASN A 222 0.20 -8.66 22.07
C ASN A 222 1.72 -8.47 21.87
N PRO A 223 2.58 -9.49 22.02
CA PRO A 223 4.01 -9.32 21.77
C PRO A 223 4.34 -8.94 20.32
N TYR A 224 3.56 -9.46 19.38
CA TYR A 224 3.73 -9.09 17.97
C TYR A 224 3.38 -7.61 17.73
N LEU A 225 2.22 -7.16 18.21
CA LEU A 225 1.80 -5.76 18.06
C LEU A 225 2.72 -4.80 18.82
N GLU A 226 3.24 -5.20 19.98
CA GLU A 226 4.24 -4.42 20.71
C GLU A 226 5.52 -4.26 19.90
N ARG A 227 6.00 -5.32 19.24
CA ARG A 227 7.15 -5.25 18.34
C ARG A 227 6.87 -4.32 17.15
N VAL A 228 5.69 -4.40 16.53
CA VAL A 228 5.29 -3.48 15.44
C VAL A 228 5.29 -2.02 15.94
N LYS A 229 4.82 -1.77 17.16
CA LYS A 229 4.84 -0.46 17.81
C LYS A 229 6.27 0.03 18.04
N GLN A 230 7.16 -0.81 18.60
CA GLN A 230 8.58 -0.47 18.79
C GLN A 230 9.29 -0.18 17.47
N GLN A 231 8.86 -0.81 16.38
CA GLN A 231 9.34 -0.54 15.02
C GLN A 231 8.57 0.59 14.33
N GLN A 232 7.89 1.45 15.09
CA GLN A 232 7.19 2.64 14.59
C GLN A 232 6.04 2.38 13.60
N GLY A 233 5.50 1.17 13.55
CA GLY A 233 4.32 0.86 12.73
C GLY A 233 3.02 1.31 13.37
N LEU A 234 2.93 1.23 14.69
CA LEU A 234 1.77 1.64 15.47
C LEU A 234 2.18 2.69 16.50
N PHE A 235 1.34 3.68 16.68
CA PHE A 235 1.43 4.62 17.80
C PHE A 235 0.91 3.97 19.09
N ALA A 236 -0.26 3.32 19.00
CA ALA A 236 -0.86 2.58 20.09
C ALA A 236 -1.73 1.43 19.54
N PHE A 237 -1.97 0.44 20.38
CA PHE A 237 -2.91 -0.63 20.09
C PHE A 237 -3.59 -1.12 21.37
N ARG A 238 -4.74 -1.76 21.21
CA ARG A 238 -5.45 -2.48 22.27
C ARG A 238 -6.09 -3.73 21.68
N VAL A 239 -5.92 -4.85 22.36
CA VAL A 239 -6.58 -6.11 22.01
C VAL A 239 -7.53 -6.47 23.14
N ILE A 240 -8.77 -6.74 22.82
CA ILE A 240 -9.80 -7.21 23.76
C ILE A 240 -10.25 -8.59 23.33
N MET A 241 -10.05 -9.57 24.20
CA MET A 241 -10.51 -10.93 24.03
C MET A 241 -10.72 -11.53 25.43
N ASP A 242 -11.75 -11.07 26.11
CA ASP A 242 -12.10 -11.43 27.47
C ASP A 242 -13.60 -11.74 27.58
N GLU A 243 -14.11 -11.79 28.79
CA GLU A 243 -15.53 -12.10 29.04
C GLU A 243 -16.47 -10.95 28.65
N THR A 244 -15.96 -9.73 28.51
CA THR A 244 -16.77 -8.57 28.13
C THR A 244 -17.21 -8.63 26.66
N ASN A 245 -16.39 -9.23 25.80
CA ASN A 245 -16.68 -9.37 24.38
C ASN A 245 -16.91 -10.83 23.93
N ASN A 246 -16.75 -11.83 24.83
CA ASN A 246 -17.13 -13.21 24.60
C ASN A 246 -18.27 -13.59 25.57
N THR A 247 -19.47 -13.13 25.22
CA THR A 247 -20.68 -13.41 25.99
C THR A 247 -21.10 -14.88 25.88
N PRO A 248 -21.93 -15.40 26.82
CA PRO A 248 -22.48 -16.75 26.72
C PRO A 248 -23.11 -17.03 25.36
N ASP A 249 -23.86 -16.08 24.79
CA ASP A 249 -24.52 -16.23 23.50
C ASP A 249 -23.52 -16.47 22.34
N LEU A 250 -22.36 -15.82 22.37
CA LEU A 250 -21.30 -16.04 21.36
C LEU A 250 -20.60 -17.39 21.57
N ILE A 251 -20.42 -17.78 22.83
CA ILE A 251 -19.84 -19.08 23.17
C ILE A 251 -20.77 -20.21 22.69
N ASP A 252 -22.06 -20.06 22.91
CA ASP A 252 -23.08 -21.04 22.45
C ASP A 252 -23.18 -21.14 20.94
N GLN A 253 -22.80 -20.05 20.21
CA GLN A 253 -22.65 -20.05 18.76
C GLN A 253 -21.31 -20.59 18.27
N ASN A 254 -20.45 -21.09 19.15
CA ASN A 254 -19.09 -21.57 18.86
C ASN A 254 -18.18 -20.46 18.30
N ILE A 255 -18.39 -19.19 18.67
CA ILE A 255 -17.62 -18.05 18.20
C ILE A 255 -16.63 -17.63 19.29
N LEU A 256 -15.34 -17.55 18.92
CA LEU A 256 -14.30 -16.89 19.69
C LEU A 256 -14.08 -15.50 19.09
N TYR A 257 -14.43 -14.44 19.82
CA TYR A 257 -14.44 -13.07 19.32
C TYR A 257 -13.32 -12.23 19.92
N GLY A 258 -12.50 -11.65 19.06
CA GLY A 258 -11.43 -10.72 19.42
C GLY A 258 -11.57 -9.38 18.73
N GLN A 259 -11.33 -8.29 19.45
CA GLN A 259 -11.32 -6.94 18.92
C GLN A 259 -9.90 -6.36 18.98
N LEU A 260 -9.43 -5.83 17.86
CA LEU A 260 -8.15 -5.16 17.75
C LEU A 260 -8.38 -3.69 17.39
N PHE A 261 -7.94 -2.80 18.27
CA PHE A 261 -7.93 -1.36 18.05
C PHE A 261 -6.49 -0.95 17.72
N LEU A 262 -6.29 -0.42 16.53
CA LEU A 262 -4.96 -0.06 16.03
C LEU A 262 -4.91 1.42 15.68
N GLN A 263 -3.89 2.11 16.16
CA GLN A 263 -3.58 3.50 15.81
C GLN A 263 -2.27 3.50 15.01
N PRO A 264 -2.32 3.56 13.68
CA PRO A 264 -1.12 3.54 12.85
C PRO A 264 -0.33 4.85 13.00
N THR A 265 0.99 4.74 12.92
CA THR A 265 1.88 5.90 12.86
C THR A 265 1.73 6.58 11.50
N ARG A 266 1.63 7.90 11.49
CA ARG A 266 1.57 8.71 10.26
C ARG A 266 2.97 9.15 9.85
N THR A 267 3.21 9.22 8.55
CA THR A 267 4.45 9.78 7.98
C THR A 267 4.32 11.27 7.75
N ALA A 268 5.42 12.02 7.93
CA ALA A 268 5.49 13.41 7.52
C ALA A 268 5.67 13.48 5.99
N GLU A 269 4.72 14.09 5.30
CA GLU A 269 4.75 14.29 3.84
C GLU A 269 5.08 15.74 3.48
N PHE A 270 4.79 16.68 4.41
CA PHE A 270 5.04 18.10 4.24
C PHE A 270 5.86 18.63 5.40
N ILE A 271 6.90 19.40 5.09
CA ILE A 271 7.71 20.13 6.07
C ILE A 271 7.46 21.60 5.85
N VAL A 272 6.85 22.27 6.81
CA VAL A 272 6.63 23.71 6.81
C VAL A 272 7.68 24.34 7.71
N LEU A 273 8.47 25.25 7.16
CA LEU A 273 9.49 26.02 7.90
C LEU A 273 9.06 27.47 7.95
N ASP A 274 8.94 28.00 9.15
CA ASP A 274 8.68 29.42 9.39
C ASP A 274 9.97 30.11 9.81
N PHE A 275 10.42 31.07 9.00
CA PHE A 275 11.64 31.83 9.22
C PHE A 275 11.29 33.21 9.78
N ASN A 276 11.48 33.40 11.07
CA ASN A 276 11.28 34.68 11.73
C ASN A 276 12.61 35.44 11.83
N ILE A 277 12.75 36.52 11.06
CA ILE A 277 13.93 37.39 11.12
C ILE A 277 13.73 38.40 12.25
N GLN A 278 14.57 38.31 13.26
CA GLN A 278 14.56 39.21 14.39
C GLN A 278 15.58 40.37 14.17
N PRO A 279 15.30 41.60 14.56
CA PRO A 279 16.27 42.69 14.55
C PRO A 279 17.39 42.38 15.55
N THR A 280 18.58 42.97 15.27
CA THR A 280 19.76 42.82 16.13
C THR A 280 19.45 43.31 17.56
N GLY A 281 19.62 42.44 18.55
CA GLY A 281 19.35 42.78 19.97
C GLY A 281 17.95 42.39 20.49
N ALA A 282 17.08 41.80 19.64
CA ALA A 282 15.81 41.24 20.10
C ALA A 282 16.06 39.90 20.85
N SER A 283 15.29 39.66 21.90
CA SER A 283 15.25 38.35 22.58
C SER A 283 14.45 37.36 21.74
N PHE A 284 14.92 36.10 21.63
CA PHE A 284 14.14 35.04 21.02
C PHE A 284 12.92 34.69 21.90
N PRO A 285 11.74 34.42 21.32
CA PRO A 285 10.63 33.87 22.09
C PRO A 285 11.02 32.49 22.62
N GLU A 286 10.65 32.20 23.89
CA GLU A 286 10.84 30.90 24.54
C GLU A 286 9.99 29.79 23.89
#